data_f420ceaee0645b1332ee85b09b8949f2
#
_entry.id   f420ceaee0645b1332ee85b09b8949f2
#
_cell.length_a   1.000
_cell.length_b   1.000
_cell.length_c   1.000
_cell.angle_alpha   90.00
_cell.angle_beta   90.00
_cell.angle_gamma   90.00
#
_symmetry.space_group_name_H-M   'P 1'
#
loop_
_entity.id
_entity.type
_entity.pdbx_description
1 polymer ?
#
loop_
_entity_poly.entity_id
_entity_poly.type
_entity_poly.pdbx_seq_one_letter_code
_entity_poly.pdbx_strand_id
1 'polypeptide(L)'
;MADISTVQMAVTEIARYAGRMIELIESLPEDQLWSTGCGIPNSIGTLSRHLTGNLNHYFGAGILKNGYVRERDKEFTETGLSKAQVLSDLRDAVNVAKAAVEAIDEAQIDKPYRSPCGQEYESLAYHIVKLATHLALHVGQADYATRCV
;
A
#
# COMPACT_ATOMS: atom_id res chain seq x y z
N MET A 1 12.80 -17.38 -13.56
CA MET A 1 12.94 -16.06 -14.19
C MET A 1 11.57 -15.38 -14.19
N ALA A 2 11.45 -14.23 -13.54
CA ALA A 2 10.21 -13.47 -13.51
C ALA A 2 10.04 -12.74 -14.86
N ASP A 3 8.81 -12.57 -15.28
CA ASP A 3 8.45 -11.82 -16.47
C ASP A 3 7.41 -10.72 -16.12
N ILE A 4 7.01 -9.93 -17.10
CA ILE A 4 6.04 -8.85 -16.89
C ILE A 4 4.71 -9.39 -16.33
N SER A 5 4.33 -10.63 -16.67
CA SER A 5 3.08 -11.22 -16.17
C SER A 5 3.12 -11.44 -14.66
N THR A 6 4.27 -11.82 -14.09
CA THR A 6 4.47 -11.95 -12.65
C THR A 6 4.24 -10.62 -11.93
N VAL A 7 4.77 -9.54 -12.48
CA VAL A 7 4.63 -8.19 -11.92
C VAL A 7 3.20 -7.68 -12.04
N GLN A 8 2.55 -7.95 -13.18
CA GLN A 8 1.14 -7.61 -13.41
C GLN A 8 0.21 -8.37 -12.47
N MET A 9 0.45 -9.66 -12.23
CA MET A 9 -0.30 -10.45 -11.25
C MET A 9 -0.13 -9.87 -9.84
N ALA A 10 1.09 -9.50 -9.44
CA ALA A 10 1.33 -8.90 -8.12
C ALA A 10 0.56 -7.58 -7.94
N VAL A 11 0.52 -6.72 -8.96
CA VAL A 11 -0.27 -5.46 -8.90
C VAL A 11 -1.77 -5.72 -8.94
N THR A 12 -2.22 -6.75 -9.64
CA THR A 12 -3.62 -7.20 -9.58
C THR A 12 -4.01 -7.59 -8.15
N GLU A 13 -3.14 -8.32 -7.44
CA GLU A 13 -3.36 -8.66 -6.03
C GLU A 13 -3.32 -7.43 -5.12
N ILE A 14 -2.42 -6.48 -5.37
CA ILE A 14 -2.41 -5.18 -4.66
C ILE A 14 -3.77 -4.49 -4.83
N ALA A 15 -4.28 -4.39 -6.04
CA ALA A 15 -5.57 -3.75 -6.31
C ALA A 15 -6.73 -4.51 -5.65
N ARG A 16 -6.70 -5.84 -5.64
CA ARG A 16 -7.72 -6.69 -5.02
C ARG A 16 -7.75 -6.50 -3.50
N TYR A 17 -6.61 -6.55 -2.83
CA TYR A 17 -6.54 -6.33 -1.39
C TYR A 17 -6.82 -4.87 -1.00
N ALA A 18 -6.38 -3.90 -1.79
CA ALA A 18 -6.76 -2.49 -1.57
C ALA A 18 -8.27 -2.29 -1.73
N GLY A 19 -8.91 -2.98 -2.68
CA GLY A 19 -10.38 -3.03 -2.78
C GLY A 19 -11.04 -3.54 -1.49
N ARG A 20 -10.49 -4.61 -0.89
CA ARG A 20 -10.97 -5.11 0.40
C ARG A 20 -10.81 -4.07 1.51
N MET A 21 -9.67 -3.36 1.56
CA MET A 21 -9.46 -2.27 2.54
C MET A 21 -10.48 -1.15 2.35
N ILE A 22 -10.78 -0.80 1.11
CA ILE A 22 -11.80 0.21 0.78
C ILE A 22 -13.18 -0.23 1.30
N GLU A 23 -13.59 -1.47 1.04
CA GLU A 23 -14.86 -2.02 1.56
C GLU A 23 -14.93 -1.97 3.09
N LEU A 24 -13.84 -2.33 3.79
CA LEU A 24 -13.78 -2.25 5.25
C LEU A 24 -13.98 -0.82 5.73
N ILE A 25 -13.29 0.15 5.13
CA ILE A 25 -13.42 1.57 5.49
C ILE A 25 -14.84 2.08 5.19
N GLU A 26 -15.40 1.73 4.04
CA GLU A 26 -16.76 2.14 3.65
C GLU A 26 -17.82 1.61 4.61
N SER A 27 -17.64 0.41 5.14
CA SER A 27 -18.58 -0.23 6.07
C SER A 27 -18.54 0.34 7.50
N LEU A 28 -17.45 1.03 7.89
CA LEU A 28 -17.31 1.59 9.22
C LEU A 28 -18.04 2.93 9.37
N PRO A 29 -18.62 3.21 10.53
CA PRO A 29 -18.98 4.57 10.92
C PRO A 29 -17.76 5.50 10.93
N GLU A 30 -17.94 6.77 10.59
CA GLU A 30 -16.85 7.76 10.48
C GLU A 30 -16.03 7.87 11.78
N ASP A 31 -16.70 7.84 12.93
CA ASP A 31 -16.10 7.96 14.26
C ASP A 31 -15.28 6.72 14.67
N GLN A 32 -15.51 5.57 14.02
CA GLN A 32 -14.75 4.34 14.29
C GLN A 32 -13.49 4.18 13.47
N LEU A 33 -13.31 4.98 12.40
CA LEU A 33 -12.15 4.88 11.50
C LEU A 33 -10.81 4.99 12.24
N TRP A 34 -10.75 5.82 13.28
CA TRP A 34 -9.55 6.09 14.08
C TRP A 34 -9.56 5.40 15.45
N SER A 35 -10.58 4.60 15.72
CA SER A 35 -10.70 3.85 16.98
C SER A 35 -9.77 2.65 16.99
N THR A 36 -9.29 2.31 18.19
CA THR A 36 -8.50 1.11 18.45
C THR A 36 -9.17 0.30 19.56
N GLY A 37 -9.09 -1.01 19.48
CA GLY A 37 -9.66 -1.90 20.48
C GLY A 37 -8.87 -3.21 20.57
N CYS A 38 -9.24 -4.08 21.49
CA CYS A 38 -8.64 -5.42 21.67
C CYS A 38 -7.10 -5.42 21.80
N GLY A 39 -6.50 -4.33 22.26
CA GLY A 39 -5.04 -4.21 22.35
C GLY A 39 -4.31 -4.02 21.02
N ILE A 40 -5.05 -3.75 19.93
CA ILE A 40 -4.47 -3.47 18.59
C ILE A 40 -3.98 -2.03 18.58
N PRO A 41 -2.68 -1.80 18.23
CA PRO A 41 -2.09 -0.46 18.35
C PRO A 41 -2.48 0.49 17.22
N ASN A 42 -2.88 -0.03 16.05
CA ASN A 42 -3.15 0.76 14.85
C ASN A 42 -4.62 0.69 14.46
N SER A 43 -5.25 1.84 14.30
CA SER A 43 -6.60 1.93 13.75
C SER A 43 -6.63 1.55 12.25
N ILE A 44 -7.82 1.30 11.72
CA ILE A 44 -8.01 1.04 10.28
C ILE A 44 -7.60 2.25 9.46
N GLY A 45 -7.88 3.47 9.93
CA GLY A 45 -7.41 4.72 9.30
C GLY A 45 -5.88 4.80 9.26
N THR A 46 -5.20 4.45 10.36
CA THR A 46 -3.73 4.40 10.42
C THR A 46 -3.17 3.37 9.45
N LEU A 47 -3.71 2.16 9.41
CA LEU A 47 -3.26 1.12 8.47
C LEU A 47 -3.48 1.55 7.02
N SER A 48 -4.61 2.18 6.69
CA SER A 48 -4.86 2.70 5.35
C SER A 48 -3.85 3.78 4.94
N ARG A 49 -3.55 4.73 5.83
CA ARG A 49 -2.52 5.75 5.58
C ARG A 49 -1.14 5.14 5.37
N HIS A 50 -0.80 4.14 6.18
CA HIS A 50 0.46 3.41 6.03
C HIS A 50 0.55 2.72 4.66
N LEU A 51 -0.51 2.07 4.19
CA LEU A 51 -0.56 1.45 2.87
C LEU A 51 -0.48 2.48 1.74
N THR A 52 -1.18 3.59 1.87
CA THR A 52 -1.13 4.72 0.92
C THR A 52 0.30 5.26 0.79
N GLY A 53 0.94 5.55 1.91
CA GLY A 53 2.34 6.03 1.92
C GLY A 53 3.32 5.01 1.36
N ASN A 54 3.09 3.72 1.64
CA ASN A 54 3.91 2.61 1.12
C ASN A 54 3.84 2.53 -0.41
N LEU A 55 2.63 2.51 -0.98
CA LEU A 55 2.43 2.45 -2.43
C LEU A 55 3.02 3.67 -3.14
N ASN A 56 2.74 4.88 -2.65
CA ASN A 56 3.31 6.11 -3.22
C ASN A 56 4.84 6.15 -3.15
N HIS A 57 5.42 5.66 -2.06
CA HIS A 57 6.88 5.65 -1.91
C HIS A 57 7.55 4.66 -2.86
N TYR A 58 7.12 3.42 -2.87
CA TYR A 58 7.81 2.38 -3.63
C TYR A 58 7.47 2.41 -5.11
N PHE A 59 6.22 2.61 -5.48
CA PHE A 59 5.83 2.73 -6.87
C PHE A 59 6.00 4.15 -7.42
N GLY A 60 5.53 5.16 -6.68
CA GLY A 60 5.62 6.55 -7.11
C GLY A 60 7.06 7.07 -7.14
N ALA A 61 7.69 7.20 -5.98
CA ALA A 61 9.07 7.69 -5.90
C ALA A 61 10.07 6.67 -6.44
N GLY A 62 9.86 5.37 -6.16
CA GLY A 62 10.80 4.31 -6.51
C GLY A 62 10.84 3.99 -8.00
N ILE A 63 9.70 3.76 -8.64
CA ILE A 63 9.61 3.32 -10.04
C ILE A 63 9.33 4.50 -10.96
N LEU A 64 8.25 5.26 -10.73
CA LEU A 64 7.86 6.39 -11.57
C LEU A 64 8.76 7.62 -11.43
N LYS A 65 9.55 7.71 -10.35
CA LYS A 65 10.38 8.89 -10.04
C LYS A 65 9.57 10.20 -9.99
N ASN A 66 8.34 10.12 -9.47
CA ASN A 66 7.38 11.23 -9.47
C ASN A 66 7.64 12.31 -8.40
N GLY A 67 8.73 12.18 -7.62
CA GLY A 67 9.10 13.17 -6.61
C GLY A 67 8.35 13.04 -5.27
N TYR A 68 7.55 11.99 -5.06
CA TYR A 68 6.88 11.78 -3.78
C TYR A 68 7.87 11.66 -2.63
N VAL A 69 7.66 12.42 -1.56
CA VAL A 69 8.45 12.38 -0.33
C VAL A 69 7.60 11.77 0.77
N ARG A 70 8.03 10.61 1.28
CA ARG A 70 7.31 9.88 2.33
C ARG A 70 7.57 10.49 3.70
N GLU A 71 6.52 10.83 4.41
CA GLU A 71 6.55 11.25 5.81
C GLU A 71 6.03 10.10 6.70
N ARG A 72 6.84 9.03 6.83
CA ARG A 72 6.40 7.78 7.46
C ARG A 72 5.86 7.95 8.88
N ASP A 73 6.46 8.82 9.67
CA ASP A 73 6.02 9.03 11.06
C ASP A 73 4.60 9.60 11.11
N LYS A 74 4.23 10.44 10.14
CA LYS A 74 2.88 11.00 10.04
C LYS A 74 1.82 9.95 9.69
N GLU A 75 2.18 8.85 9.04
CA GLU A 75 1.26 7.74 8.75
C GLU A 75 0.68 7.15 10.05
N PHE A 76 1.46 7.17 11.14
CA PHE A 76 1.11 6.57 12.43
C PHE A 76 0.70 7.59 13.51
N THR A 77 1.01 8.86 13.33
CA THR A 77 0.78 9.91 14.35
C THR A 77 -0.37 10.84 14.01
N GLU A 78 -0.62 11.10 12.72
CA GLU A 78 -1.72 11.95 12.30
C GLU A 78 -3.01 11.16 12.14
N THR A 79 -4.06 11.62 12.81
CA THR A 79 -5.41 11.05 12.77
C THR A 79 -6.42 12.13 12.39
N GLY A 80 -7.68 11.76 12.21
CA GLY A 80 -8.76 12.73 12.04
C GLY A 80 -9.01 13.19 10.60
N LEU A 81 -8.33 12.61 9.59
CA LEU A 81 -8.75 12.77 8.21
C LEU A 81 -10.15 12.19 8.03
N SER A 82 -10.97 12.82 7.18
CA SER A 82 -12.28 12.26 6.85
C SER A 82 -12.16 10.91 6.14
N LYS A 83 -13.16 10.07 6.30
CA LYS A 83 -13.23 8.78 5.59
C LYS A 83 -13.12 8.98 4.07
N ALA A 84 -13.77 10.02 3.54
CA ALA A 84 -13.70 10.35 2.12
C ALA A 84 -12.26 10.65 1.66
N GLN A 85 -11.48 11.38 2.46
CA GLN A 85 -10.08 11.68 2.15
C GLN A 85 -9.22 10.42 2.19
N VAL A 86 -9.36 9.59 3.23
CA VAL A 86 -8.61 8.33 3.37
C VAL A 86 -8.89 7.39 2.19
N LEU A 87 -10.15 7.30 1.75
CA LEU A 87 -10.54 6.48 0.59
C LEU A 87 -9.98 7.04 -0.73
N SER A 88 -10.02 8.36 -0.92
CA SER A 88 -9.46 9.00 -2.11
C SER A 88 -7.96 8.77 -2.20
N ASP A 89 -7.23 9.01 -1.11
CA ASP A 89 -5.77 8.85 -1.05
C ASP A 89 -5.34 7.41 -1.36
N LEU A 90 -6.07 6.42 -0.83
CA LEU A 90 -5.78 5.00 -1.10
C LEU A 90 -6.05 4.63 -2.57
N ARG A 91 -7.17 5.09 -3.16
CA ARG A 91 -7.48 4.86 -4.58
C ARG A 91 -6.42 5.47 -5.49
N ASP A 92 -5.97 6.67 -5.19
CA ASP A 92 -4.93 7.35 -5.95
C ASP A 92 -3.59 6.61 -5.87
N ALA A 93 -3.22 6.13 -4.68
CA ALA A 93 -2.00 5.33 -4.49
C ALA A 93 -2.05 3.99 -5.27
N VAL A 94 -3.21 3.34 -5.37
CA VAL A 94 -3.39 2.14 -6.20
C VAL A 94 -3.22 2.46 -7.69
N ASN A 95 -3.73 3.61 -8.15
CA ASN A 95 -3.53 4.05 -9.53
C ASN A 95 -2.06 4.35 -9.83
N VAL A 96 -1.32 4.93 -8.87
CA VAL A 96 0.13 5.10 -8.97
C VAL A 96 0.84 3.75 -9.12
N ALA A 97 0.46 2.73 -8.35
CA ALA A 97 1.06 1.40 -8.47
C ALA A 97 0.79 0.75 -9.85
N LYS A 98 -0.43 0.88 -10.37
CA LYS A 98 -0.78 0.39 -11.71
C LYS A 98 0.04 1.09 -12.80
N ALA A 99 0.08 2.42 -12.78
CA ALA A 99 0.85 3.20 -13.74
C ALA A 99 2.35 2.89 -13.67
N ALA A 100 2.88 2.64 -12.47
CA ALA A 100 4.27 2.26 -12.29
C ALA A 100 4.60 0.94 -12.99
N VAL A 101 3.74 -0.07 -12.85
CA VAL A 101 3.96 -1.38 -13.50
C VAL A 101 3.87 -1.28 -15.02
N GLU A 102 2.96 -0.47 -15.54
CA GLU A 102 2.86 -0.21 -16.98
C GLU A 102 4.11 0.48 -17.56
N ALA A 103 4.83 1.24 -16.73
CA ALA A 103 6.04 1.96 -17.12
C ALA A 103 7.34 1.14 -16.96
N ILE A 104 7.28 -0.07 -16.40
CA ILE A 104 8.48 -0.90 -16.21
C ILE A 104 9.00 -1.41 -17.55
N ASP A 105 10.30 -1.18 -17.79
CA ASP A 105 11.03 -1.88 -18.86
C ASP A 105 11.23 -3.35 -18.45
N GLU A 106 10.72 -4.28 -19.26
CA GLU A 106 10.82 -5.72 -19.01
C GLU A 106 12.26 -6.18 -18.76
N ALA A 107 13.25 -5.54 -19.40
CA ALA A 107 14.66 -5.85 -19.20
C ALA A 107 15.16 -5.54 -17.78
N GLN A 108 14.41 -4.80 -16.96
CA GLN A 108 14.76 -4.46 -15.59
C GLN A 108 14.13 -5.39 -14.55
N ILE A 109 13.15 -6.21 -14.92
CA ILE A 109 12.31 -6.99 -13.99
C ILE A 109 13.17 -7.96 -13.15
N ASP A 110 14.09 -8.67 -13.75
CA ASP A 110 14.98 -9.64 -13.08
C ASP A 110 16.31 -9.01 -12.61
N LYS A 111 16.49 -7.70 -12.74
CA LYS A 111 17.71 -7.04 -12.28
C LYS A 111 17.68 -6.78 -10.78
N PRO A 112 18.84 -6.82 -10.10
CA PRO A 112 18.94 -6.35 -8.73
C PRO A 112 18.37 -4.96 -8.59
N TYR A 113 17.57 -4.75 -7.56
CA TYR A 113 16.83 -3.52 -7.34
C TYR A 113 17.16 -2.90 -5.99
N ARG A 114 17.48 -1.62 -5.99
CA ARG A 114 17.64 -0.82 -4.78
C ARG A 114 16.44 0.10 -4.60
N SER A 115 15.73 -0.10 -3.50
CA SER A 115 14.54 0.68 -3.17
C SER A 115 14.89 2.12 -2.76
N PRO A 116 13.92 3.05 -2.75
CA PRO A 116 14.13 4.42 -2.32
C PRO A 116 14.70 4.56 -0.90
N CYS A 117 14.40 3.61 0.00
CA CYS A 117 14.95 3.58 1.35
C CYS A 117 16.35 2.94 1.44
N GLY A 118 16.95 2.58 0.31
CA GLY A 118 18.30 2.03 0.24
C GLY A 118 18.41 0.52 0.42
N GLN A 119 17.30 -0.20 0.66
CA GLN A 119 17.29 -1.64 0.78
C GLN A 119 17.48 -2.29 -0.60
N GLU A 120 18.36 -3.29 -0.66
CA GLU A 120 18.62 -4.07 -1.86
C GLU A 120 17.76 -5.33 -1.90
N TYR A 121 17.32 -5.69 -3.11
CA TYR A 121 16.52 -6.86 -3.41
C TYR A 121 17.13 -7.64 -4.58
N GLU A 122 16.92 -8.94 -4.61
CA GLU A 122 17.41 -9.84 -5.66
C GLU A 122 16.93 -9.41 -7.05
N SER A 123 15.69 -8.91 -7.14
CA SER A 123 15.14 -8.36 -8.37
C SER A 123 14.04 -7.34 -8.10
N LEU A 124 13.70 -6.54 -9.11
CA LEU A 124 12.54 -5.64 -9.07
C LEU A 124 11.24 -6.45 -8.90
N ALA A 125 11.12 -7.58 -9.61
CA ALA A 125 9.94 -8.45 -9.48
C ALA A 125 9.76 -8.96 -8.04
N TYR A 126 10.83 -9.43 -7.40
CA TYR A 126 10.77 -9.87 -6.01
C TYR A 126 10.32 -8.74 -5.07
N HIS A 127 10.83 -7.54 -5.27
CA HIS A 127 10.41 -6.39 -4.49
C HIS A 127 8.91 -6.10 -4.64
N ILE A 128 8.38 -6.14 -5.87
CA ILE A 128 6.94 -5.89 -6.13
C ILE A 128 6.06 -6.98 -5.51
N VAL A 129 6.43 -8.24 -5.62
CA VAL A 129 5.71 -9.35 -4.94
C VAL A 129 5.71 -9.15 -3.43
N LYS A 130 6.85 -8.72 -2.85
CA LYS A 130 6.94 -8.41 -1.43
C LYS A 130 6.02 -7.25 -1.01
N LEU A 131 5.83 -6.24 -1.86
CA LEU A 131 4.88 -5.16 -1.60
C LEU A 131 3.43 -5.68 -1.58
N ALA A 132 3.07 -6.60 -2.48
CA ALA A 132 1.75 -7.22 -2.49
C ALA A 132 1.49 -8.03 -1.20
N THR A 133 2.45 -8.82 -0.75
CA THR A 133 2.33 -9.59 0.51
C THR A 133 2.26 -8.70 1.75
N HIS A 134 3.03 -7.59 1.77
CA HIS A 134 2.98 -6.60 2.83
C HIS A 134 1.59 -5.93 2.92
N LEU A 135 1.02 -5.56 1.77
CA LEU A 135 -0.32 -4.97 1.72
C LEU A 135 -1.38 -5.98 2.19
N ALA A 136 -1.32 -7.23 1.73
CA ALA A 136 -2.23 -8.28 2.14
C ALA A 136 -2.20 -8.52 3.67
N LEU A 137 -1.00 -8.49 4.28
CA LEU A 137 -0.83 -8.61 5.72
C LEU A 137 -1.59 -7.51 6.48
N HIS A 138 -1.42 -6.26 6.08
CA HIS A 138 -2.07 -5.13 6.74
C HIS A 138 -3.58 -5.09 6.50
N VAL A 139 -4.05 -5.52 5.34
CA VAL A 139 -5.49 -5.67 5.08
C VAL A 139 -6.10 -6.75 5.97
N GLY A 140 -5.40 -7.87 6.17
CA GLY A 140 -5.82 -8.90 7.12
C GLY A 140 -5.88 -8.38 8.57
N GLN A 141 -4.92 -7.56 8.98
CA GLN A 141 -4.96 -6.89 10.30
C GLN A 141 -6.16 -5.94 10.41
N ALA A 142 -6.44 -5.15 9.38
CA ALA A 142 -7.58 -4.25 9.34
C ALA A 142 -8.92 -5.01 9.39
N ASP A 143 -9.05 -6.10 8.64
CA ASP A 143 -10.26 -6.95 8.64
C ASP A 143 -10.52 -7.52 10.05
N TYR A 144 -9.47 -8.00 10.71
CA TYR A 144 -9.60 -8.46 12.08
C TYR A 144 -9.94 -7.33 13.06
N ALA A 145 -9.34 -6.15 12.88
CA ALA A 145 -9.57 -4.98 13.73
C ALA A 145 -11.02 -4.47 13.69
N THR A 146 -11.76 -4.67 12.58
CA THR A 146 -13.20 -4.29 12.52
C THR A 146 -14.06 -4.98 13.55
N ARG A 147 -13.61 -6.10 14.13
CA ARG A 147 -14.33 -6.84 15.19
C ARG A 147 -14.11 -6.25 16.58
N CYS A 148 -13.22 -5.27 16.68
CA CYS A 148 -12.78 -4.66 17.95
C CYS A 148 -13.24 -3.21 18.14
N VAL A 149 -13.92 -2.63 17.17
CA VAL A 149 -14.36 -1.23 17.14
C VAL A 149 -15.87 -1.11 16.92
#